data_a03797aa93aa2ed9924a66789067aee4
#
_entry.id   a03797aa93aa2ed9924a66789067aee4
#
_cell.length_a   1.000
_cell.length_b   1.000
_cell.length_c   1.000
_cell.angle_alpha   90.00
_cell.angle_beta   90.00
_cell.angle_gamma   90.00
#
_symmetry.space_group_name_H-M   'P 1'
#
loop_
_entity.id
_entity.type
_entity.pdbx_description
1 polymer ?
#
loop_
_entity_poly.entity_id
_entity_poly.type
_entity_poly.pdbx_seq_one_letter_code
_entity_poly.pdbx_strand_id
1 'polypeptide(L)'
;MASMRKIIIIAMFVLNSVFISISASAQQRTFSEELTEVFGKVWPYEAFLAIPKISEIAPRLIIPVDSVGKIKEGARCAEVDDLDLLRELNPKAILPRENLYRLSCKTLLMSLSKIEDIPIPRNGFSDESILVLKFYFGTGKVQVLTY
;
A
#
# COMPACT_ATOMS: atom_id res chain seq x y z
N MET A 1 19.84 9.76 -57.10
CA MET A 1 19.58 10.80 -56.10
C MET A 1 18.20 10.69 -55.44
N ALA A 2 17.13 10.23 -56.10
CA ALA A 2 15.82 10.06 -55.48
C ALA A 2 15.75 8.92 -54.41
N SER A 3 16.64 7.91 -54.50
CA SER A 3 16.69 6.77 -53.58
C SER A 3 17.22 7.13 -52.19
N MET A 4 18.21 8.05 -52.08
CA MET A 4 18.77 8.44 -50.78
C MET A 4 17.83 9.26 -49.92
N ARG A 5 16.96 10.10 -50.55
CA ARG A 5 15.94 10.89 -49.78
C ARG A 5 14.84 10.01 -49.15
N LYS A 6 14.47 8.91 -49.81
CA LYS A 6 13.47 7.95 -49.26
C LYS A 6 14.03 7.17 -48.07
N ILE A 7 15.30 6.83 -48.09
CA ILE A 7 15.94 6.10 -46.98
C ILE A 7 16.04 6.96 -45.72
N ILE A 8 16.36 8.27 -45.87
CA ILE A 8 16.44 9.19 -44.73
C ILE A 8 15.08 9.40 -44.06
N ILE A 9 13.99 9.49 -44.84
CA ILE A 9 12.65 9.67 -44.32
C ILE A 9 12.19 8.42 -43.55
N ILE A 10 12.49 7.22 -44.02
CA ILE A 10 12.18 5.96 -43.34
C ILE A 10 12.99 5.83 -42.04
N ALA A 11 14.27 6.20 -42.04
CA ALA A 11 15.08 6.20 -40.83
C ALA A 11 14.59 7.20 -39.77
N MET A 12 14.11 8.36 -40.14
CA MET A 12 13.51 9.33 -39.22
C MET A 12 12.19 8.84 -38.64
N PHE A 13 11.35 8.13 -39.42
CA PHE A 13 10.11 7.56 -38.93
C PHE A 13 10.34 6.42 -37.96
N VAL A 14 11.35 5.57 -38.19
CA VAL A 14 11.72 4.46 -37.29
C VAL A 14 12.29 5.00 -35.96
N LEU A 15 13.12 6.05 -35.99
CA LEU A 15 13.63 6.67 -34.78
C LEU A 15 12.51 7.29 -33.93
N ASN A 16 11.54 7.98 -34.53
CA ASN A 16 10.42 8.54 -33.80
C ASN A 16 9.51 7.47 -33.18
N SER A 17 9.32 6.31 -33.84
CA SER A 17 8.53 5.21 -33.31
C SER A 17 9.19 4.55 -32.08
N VAL A 18 10.52 4.48 -32.08
CA VAL A 18 11.27 3.92 -30.93
C VAL A 18 11.21 4.84 -29.72
N PHE A 19 11.29 6.15 -29.91
CA PHE A 19 11.15 7.12 -28.80
C PHE A 19 9.74 7.11 -28.18
N ILE A 20 8.68 6.93 -28.95
CA ILE A 20 7.31 6.85 -28.45
C ILE A 20 7.10 5.55 -27.64
N SER A 21 7.74 4.44 -28.01
CA SER A 21 7.65 3.17 -27.31
C SER A 21 8.37 3.18 -25.94
N ILE A 22 9.44 3.95 -25.78
CA ILE A 22 10.15 4.08 -24.51
C ILE A 22 9.38 4.96 -23.51
N SER A 23 8.64 5.94 -23.98
CA SER A 23 7.81 6.79 -23.12
C SER A 23 6.52 6.10 -22.60
N ALA A 24 6.03 5.06 -23.26
CA ALA A 24 4.82 4.33 -22.90
C ALA A 24 5.05 3.26 -21.81
N SER A 25 6.29 2.91 -21.48
CA SER A 25 6.60 1.84 -20.51
C SER A 25 6.89 2.32 -19.09
N ALA A 26 6.88 3.61 -18.81
CA ALA A 26 6.89 4.15 -17.46
C ALA A 26 5.49 3.96 -16.85
N GLN A 27 5.15 2.72 -16.47
CA GLN A 27 3.91 2.40 -15.79
C GLN A 27 3.85 3.21 -14.49
N GLN A 28 2.91 4.14 -14.41
CA GLN A 28 2.72 4.97 -13.24
C GLN A 28 2.37 4.08 -12.06
N ARG A 29 3.20 4.06 -11.02
CA ARG A 29 2.96 3.29 -9.80
C ARG A 29 1.61 3.68 -9.20
N THR A 30 0.88 2.70 -8.70
CA THR A 30 -0.34 2.96 -7.95
C THR A 30 0.00 3.50 -6.56
N PHE A 31 -0.91 4.24 -5.96
CA PHE A 31 -0.73 4.75 -4.60
C PHE A 31 -0.53 3.61 -3.57
N SER A 32 -1.20 2.46 -3.78
CA SER A 32 -0.98 1.26 -2.96
C SER A 32 0.44 0.69 -3.09
N GLU A 33 1.05 0.75 -4.27
CA GLU A 33 2.43 0.31 -4.48
C GLU A 33 3.44 1.25 -3.79
N GLU A 34 3.22 2.55 -3.87
CA GLU A 34 4.04 3.53 -3.16
C GLU A 34 4.00 3.32 -1.64
N LEU A 35 2.80 3.11 -1.08
CA LEU A 35 2.64 2.82 0.34
C LEU A 35 3.24 1.47 0.73
N THR A 36 3.13 0.46 -0.12
CA THR A 36 3.80 -0.84 0.11
C THR A 36 5.31 -0.67 0.23
N GLU A 37 5.92 0.18 -0.60
CA GLU A 37 7.35 0.48 -0.52
C GLU A 37 7.71 1.24 0.76
N VAL A 38 6.93 2.26 1.13
CA VAL A 38 7.17 3.06 2.34
C VAL A 38 7.08 2.19 3.59
N PHE A 39 6.02 1.41 3.73
CA PHE A 39 5.86 0.50 4.87
C PHE A 39 6.86 -0.65 4.85
N GLY A 40 7.25 -1.14 3.68
CA GLY A 40 8.25 -2.20 3.54
C GLY A 40 9.61 -1.88 4.16
N LYS A 41 9.94 -0.61 4.33
CA LYS A 41 11.18 -0.16 4.98
C LYS A 41 11.13 -0.25 6.50
N VAL A 42 9.96 -0.22 7.11
CA VAL A 42 9.76 -0.11 8.57
C VAL A 42 8.91 -1.23 9.16
N TRP A 43 8.14 -1.93 8.34
CA TRP A 43 7.24 -3.00 8.76
C TRP A 43 7.91 -4.37 8.64
N PRO A 44 8.21 -5.05 9.77
CA PRO A 44 8.94 -6.31 9.76
C PRO A 44 8.02 -7.51 9.46
N TYR A 45 7.19 -7.45 8.40
CA TYR A 45 6.22 -8.50 8.10
C TYR A 45 6.87 -9.88 7.88
N GLU A 46 8.08 -9.93 7.35
CA GLU A 46 8.80 -11.18 7.11
C GLU A 46 9.06 -11.98 8.40
N ALA A 47 9.26 -11.28 9.52
CA ALA A 47 9.41 -11.91 10.82
C ALA A 47 8.13 -12.65 11.29
N PHE A 48 6.98 -12.32 10.73
CA PHE A 48 5.69 -12.93 11.05
C PHE A 48 5.38 -14.16 10.20
N LEU A 49 6.08 -14.38 9.07
CA LEU A 49 5.79 -15.49 8.15
C LEU A 49 5.92 -16.87 8.78
N ALA A 50 6.71 -17.02 9.84
CA ALA A 50 6.85 -18.26 10.61
C ALA A 50 5.64 -18.55 11.53
N ILE A 51 4.76 -17.58 11.77
CA ILE A 51 3.61 -17.73 12.64
C ILE A 51 2.49 -18.45 11.87
N PRO A 52 1.97 -19.59 12.38
CA PRO A 52 0.89 -20.29 11.72
C PRO A 52 -0.33 -19.38 11.48
N LYS A 53 -0.91 -19.47 10.31
CA LYS A 53 -2.10 -18.72 9.87
C LYS A 53 -1.91 -17.19 9.76
N ILE A 54 -0.71 -16.68 9.81
CA ILE A 54 -0.46 -15.23 9.64
C ILE A 54 -0.93 -14.72 8.28
N SER A 55 -0.91 -15.55 7.23
CA SER A 55 -1.41 -15.19 5.90
C SER A 55 -2.92 -14.90 5.86
N GLU A 56 -3.67 -15.37 6.86
CA GLU A 56 -5.10 -15.08 7.01
C GLU A 56 -5.35 -13.74 7.71
N ILE A 57 -4.30 -13.09 8.23
CA ILE A 57 -4.39 -11.84 8.96
C ILE A 57 -4.17 -10.68 8.00
N ALA A 58 -5.17 -9.82 7.89
CA ALA A 58 -5.12 -8.62 7.05
C ALA A 58 -5.79 -7.44 7.77
N PRO A 59 -5.15 -6.88 8.83
CA PRO A 59 -5.71 -5.80 9.63
C PRO A 59 -5.84 -4.51 8.81
N ARG A 60 -6.77 -3.67 9.23
CA ARG A 60 -6.99 -2.34 8.67
C ARG A 60 -6.49 -1.27 9.63
N LEU A 61 -5.74 -0.33 9.11
CA LEU A 61 -5.24 0.82 9.85
C LEU A 61 -5.97 2.08 9.37
N ILE A 62 -6.50 2.84 10.31
CA ILE A 62 -7.17 4.12 10.07
C ILE A 62 -6.19 5.21 10.48
N ILE A 63 -5.77 6.04 9.52
CA ILE A 63 -4.72 7.04 9.70
C ILE A 63 -5.25 8.42 9.31
N PRO A 64 -5.51 9.31 10.26
CA PRO A 64 -5.77 10.70 9.96
C PRO A 64 -4.51 11.36 9.40
N VAL A 65 -4.64 12.04 8.26
CA VAL A 65 -3.55 12.78 7.60
C VAL A 65 -3.99 14.19 7.26
N ASP A 66 -3.04 15.11 7.17
CA ASP A 66 -3.29 16.45 6.66
C ASP A 66 -3.02 16.55 5.14
N SER A 67 -3.21 17.73 4.58
CA SER A 67 -3.08 18.01 3.15
C SER A 67 -1.65 17.83 2.62
N VAL A 68 -0.64 17.80 3.48
CA VAL A 68 0.77 17.56 3.12
C VAL A 68 1.25 16.14 3.43
N GLY A 69 0.34 15.24 3.82
CA GLY A 69 0.66 13.83 4.10
C GLY A 69 1.22 13.58 5.50
N LYS A 70 1.16 14.56 6.39
CA LYS A 70 1.61 14.39 7.77
C LYS A 70 0.57 13.62 8.58
N ILE A 71 1.03 12.63 9.33
CA ILE A 71 0.19 11.80 10.18
C ILE A 71 -0.25 12.61 11.40
N LYS A 72 -1.57 12.66 11.61
CA LYS A 72 -2.19 13.31 12.77
C LYS A 72 -2.40 12.31 13.90
N GLU A 73 -2.70 12.80 15.08
CA GLU A 73 -3.09 11.95 16.21
C GLU A 73 -4.37 11.17 15.92
N GLY A 74 -4.51 9.99 16.53
CA GLY A 74 -5.70 9.16 16.42
C GLY A 74 -5.59 8.00 15.41
N ALA A 75 -4.39 7.67 14.92
CA ALA A 75 -4.19 6.44 14.17
C ALA A 75 -4.56 5.23 15.01
N ARG A 76 -5.35 4.31 14.43
CA ARG A 76 -5.89 3.15 15.14
C ARG A 76 -6.16 1.99 14.18
N CYS A 77 -6.29 0.80 14.72
CA CYS A 77 -6.78 -0.36 13.98
C CYS A 77 -8.30 -0.46 13.99
N ALA A 78 -8.86 -1.03 12.94
CA ALA A 78 -10.30 -1.20 12.72
C ALA A 78 -10.85 -2.59 13.10
N GLU A 79 -10.00 -3.48 13.63
CA GLU A 79 -10.33 -4.90 13.84
C GLU A 79 -11.37 -5.16 14.93
N VAL A 80 -11.66 -4.19 15.79
CA VAL A 80 -12.61 -4.37 16.92
C VAL A 80 -13.96 -4.86 16.40
N ASP A 81 -14.47 -4.23 15.34
CA ASP A 81 -15.79 -4.60 14.77
C ASP A 81 -15.76 -5.99 14.11
N ASP A 82 -14.66 -6.28 13.37
CA ASP A 82 -14.49 -7.59 12.74
C ASP A 82 -14.34 -8.72 13.76
N LEU A 83 -13.68 -8.46 14.91
CA LEU A 83 -13.51 -9.42 15.98
C LEU A 83 -14.82 -9.71 16.70
N ASP A 84 -15.65 -8.71 16.92
CA ASP A 84 -16.95 -8.88 17.56
C ASP A 84 -17.88 -9.75 16.71
N LEU A 85 -17.92 -9.52 15.40
CA LEU A 85 -18.66 -10.36 14.46
C LEU A 85 -18.16 -11.82 14.46
N LEU A 86 -16.84 -12.02 14.51
CA LEU A 86 -16.26 -13.37 14.54
C LEU A 86 -16.56 -14.10 15.86
N ARG A 87 -16.65 -13.38 16.99
CA ARG A 87 -17.05 -13.95 18.29
C ARG A 87 -18.46 -14.51 18.25
N GLU A 88 -19.38 -13.83 17.63
CA GLU A 88 -20.75 -14.29 17.46
C GLU A 88 -20.82 -15.58 16.64
N LEU A 89 -19.95 -15.70 15.61
CA LEU A 89 -19.95 -16.85 14.70
C LEU A 89 -19.24 -18.09 15.29
N ASN A 90 -18.13 -17.92 16.02
CA ASN A 90 -17.37 -19.03 16.60
C ASN A 90 -16.47 -18.63 17.78
N PRO A 91 -16.99 -18.58 19.02
CA PRO A 91 -16.26 -18.12 20.20
C PRO A 91 -14.96 -18.89 20.50
N LYS A 92 -14.92 -20.19 20.18
CA LYS A 92 -13.74 -21.03 20.47
C LYS A 92 -12.59 -20.85 19.50
N ALA A 93 -12.87 -20.42 18.26
CA ALA A 93 -11.84 -20.24 17.22
C ALA A 93 -11.15 -18.88 17.30
N ILE A 94 -11.68 -17.95 18.05
CA ILE A 94 -11.32 -16.52 18.02
C ILE A 94 -10.11 -16.21 18.89
N LEU A 95 -9.92 -16.87 20.04
CA LEU A 95 -8.86 -16.51 20.99
C LEU A 95 -7.44 -16.46 20.37
N PRO A 96 -6.96 -17.46 19.61
CA PRO A 96 -5.65 -17.38 18.98
C PRO A 96 -5.61 -16.30 17.89
N ARG A 97 -6.71 -16.15 17.14
CA ARG A 97 -6.80 -15.15 16.05
C ARG A 97 -6.86 -13.74 16.60
N GLU A 98 -7.58 -13.51 17.69
CA GLU A 98 -7.61 -12.23 18.38
C GLU A 98 -6.20 -11.79 18.83
N ASN A 99 -5.41 -12.69 19.37
CA ASN A 99 -4.03 -12.38 19.77
C ASN A 99 -3.15 -12.05 18.57
N LEU A 100 -3.32 -12.75 17.45
CA LEU A 100 -2.61 -12.42 16.20
C LEU A 100 -3.00 -11.02 15.68
N TYR A 101 -4.28 -10.68 15.70
CA TYR A 101 -4.74 -9.33 15.32
C TYR A 101 -4.15 -8.25 16.22
N ARG A 102 -4.17 -8.45 17.54
CA ARG A 102 -3.61 -7.49 18.50
C ARG A 102 -2.11 -7.29 18.29
N LEU A 103 -1.36 -8.37 18.09
CA LEU A 103 0.07 -8.32 17.81
C LEU A 103 0.34 -7.61 16.48
N SER A 104 -0.39 -7.97 15.44
CA SER A 104 -0.29 -7.38 14.12
C SER A 104 -0.60 -5.88 14.14
N CYS A 105 -1.66 -5.49 14.83
CA CYS A 105 -2.05 -4.09 15.02
C CYS A 105 -0.98 -3.30 15.76
N LYS A 106 -0.48 -3.81 16.88
CA LYS A 106 0.59 -3.16 17.65
C LYS A 106 1.84 -2.96 16.80
N THR A 107 2.22 -3.96 16.01
CA THR A 107 3.37 -3.88 15.11
C THR A 107 3.18 -2.82 14.04
N LEU A 108 1.99 -2.73 13.44
CA LEU A 108 1.68 -1.71 12.44
C LEU A 108 1.71 -0.29 13.01
N LEU A 109 1.14 -0.08 14.19
CA LEU A 109 1.18 1.23 14.86
C LEU A 109 2.62 1.62 15.23
N MET A 110 3.45 0.67 15.66
CA MET A 110 4.88 0.92 15.90
C MET A 110 5.63 1.23 14.60
N SER A 111 5.29 0.57 13.50
CA SER A 111 5.87 0.85 12.18
C SER A 111 5.45 2.23 11.68
N LEU A 112 4.18 2.59 11.86
CA LEU A 112 3.66 3.90 11.50
C LEU A 112 4.40 5.04 12.24
N SER A 113 4.78 4.84 13.49
CA SER A 113 5.52 5.84 14.27
C SER A 113 6.91 6.16 13.71
N LYS A 114 7.43 5.31 12.81
CA LYS A 114 8.72 5.50 12.13
C LYS A 114 8.59 6.19 10.77
N ILE A 115 7.36 6.46 10.33
CA ILE A 115 7.06 7.16 9.08
C ILE A 115 6.78 8.62 9.42
N GLU A 116 7.53 9.54 8.81
CA GLU A 116 7.33 10.98 9.03
C GLU A 116 6.15 11.48 8.19
N ASP A 117 6.15 11.16 6.90
CA ASP A 117 5.16 11.61 5.94
C ASP A 117 4.64 10.47 5.09
N ILE A 118 3.34 10.47 4.81
CA ILE A 118 2.70 9.57 3.87
C ILE A 118 2.82 10.16 2.46
N PRO A 119 3.14 9.38 1.43
CA PRO A 119 3.08 9.83 0.04
C PRO A 119 1.72 10.43 -0.28
N ILE A 120 1.71 11.53 -1.04
CA ILE A 120 0.46 12.20 -1.41
C ILE A 120 -0.10 11.52 -2.65
N PRO A 121 -1.37 11.07 -2.65
CA PRO A 121 -1.99 10.49 -3.82
C PRO A 121 -2.18 11.53 -4.92
N ARG A 122 -2.39 11.07 -6.15
CA ARG A 122 -2.52 11.96 -7.32
C ARG A 122 -3.56 13.07 -7.16
N ASN A 123 -4.66 12.77 -6.45
CA ASN A 123 -5.74 13.73 -6.20
C ASN A 123 -5.52 14.58 -4.94
N GLY A 124 -4.38 14.41 -4.26
CA GLY A 124 -4.06 15.08 -3.02
C GLY A 124 -4.83 14.56 -1.80
N PHE A 125 -4.49 15.11 -0.63
CA PHE A 125 -5.25 14.97 0.61
C PHE A 125 -5.90 16.32 0.97
N SER A 126 -6.97 16.28 1.75
CA SER A 126 -7.46 17.42 2.50
C SER A 126 -6.93 17.39 3.94
N ASP A 127 -7.10 18.47 4.70
CA ASP A 127 -6.70 18.50 6.12
C ASP A 127 -7.55 17.60 7.02
N GLU A 128 -8.65 17.06 6.50
CA GLU A 128 -9.55 16.12 7.18
C GLU A 128 -9.54 14.73 6.55
N SER A 129 -8.55 14.41 5.74
CA SER A 129 -8.45 13.10 5.09
C SER A 129 -8.19 12.00 6.12
N ILE A 130 -8.90 10.88 5.93
CA ILE A 130 -8.73 9.68 6.73
C ILE A 130 -8.34 8.55 5.77
N LEU A 131 -7.06 8.19 5.81
CA LEU A 131 -6.52 7.11 5.00
C LEU A 131 -6.82 5.76 5.68
N VAL A 132 -7.47 4.85 4.97
CA VAL A 132 -7.73 3.49 5.45
C VAL A 132 -6.92 2.52 4.62
N LEU A 133 -6.01 1.81 5.29
CA LEU A 133 -5.10 0.85 4.68
C LEU A 133 -5.36 -0.56 5.19
N LYS A 134 -5.32 -1.53 4.29
CA LYS A 134 -5.34 -2.96 4.61
C LYS A 134 -3.95 -3.55 4.40
N PHE A 135 -3.47 -4.26 5.41
CA PHE A 135 -2.13 -4.84 5.44
C PHE A 135 -2.20 -6.35 5.33
N TYR A 136 -1.52 -6.92 4.35
CA TYR A 136 -1.48 -8.37 4.14
C TYR A 136 -0.19 -8.94 4.71
N PHE A 137 -0.26 -9.51 5.91
CA PHE A 137 0.90 -10.07 6.62
C PHE A 137 1.55 -11.26 5.88
N GLY A 138 0.81 -11.98 5.04
CA GLY A 138 1.38 -13.06 4.24
C GLY A 138 2.27 -12.60 3.08
N THR A 139 2.12 -11.36 2.61
CA THR A 139 2.80 -10.86 1.40
C THR A 139 3.53 -9.54 1.58
N GLY A 140 3.31 -8.83 2.70
CA GLY A 140 3.83 -7.48 2.92
C GLY A 140 3.17 -6.41 2.07
N LYS A 141 2.07 -6.71 1.37
CA LYS A 141 1.34 -5.74 0.55
C LYS A 141 0.47 -4.83 1.40
N VAL A 142 0.38 -3.58 0.97
CA VAL A 142 -0.52 -2.57 1.52
C VAL A 142 -1.54 -2.20 0.44
N GLN A 143 -2.82 -2.23 0.79
CA GLN A 143 -3.91 -1.84 -0.08
C GLN A 143 -4.61 -0.61 0.47
N VAL A 144 -4.78 0.41 -0.35
CA VAL A 144 -5.61 1.58 -0.03
C VAL A 144 -7.07 1.21 -0.22
N LEU A 145 -7.86 1.37 0.84
CA LEU A 145 -9.31 1.16 0.79
C LEU A 145 -10.05 2.48 0.54
N THR A 146 -9.62 3.56 1.21
CA THR A 146 -10.17 4.91 1.03
C THR A 146 -9.20 5.97 1.55
N TYR A 147 -9.39 7.21 1.11
CA TYR A 147 -8.73 8.43 1.62
C TYR A 147 -9.52 9.67 1.28
#